data_d0148921b70c58d5e9159f85c795b532
#
_entry.id   d0148921b70c58d5e9159f85c795b532
#
_cell.length_a   1.000
_cell.length_b   1.000
_cell.length_c   1.000
_cell.angle_alpha   90.00
_cell.angle_beta   90.00
_cell.angle_gamma   90.00
#
_symmetry.space_group_name_H-M   'P 1'
#
loop_
_entity.id
_entity.type
_entity.pdbx_description
1 polymer ?
#
loop_
_entity_poly.entity_id
_entity_poly.type
_entity_poly.pdbx_seq_one_letter_code
_entity_poly.pdbx_strand_id
1 'polypeptide(L)'
;MTRVVLACLVAAGLLSTPLQAQTLRFGLMEDPDALDPTLARTFTSRMVFAALCDKLVDIGPDLKPEPQLATSWNLSADEKVLTMTLRPGVKFHDGEPLDAAAAKFSIERHLKMPGSQRRGEISPIDTVEVVDDLTFRINLKTPFAPLLAQFTDRSGMMVSPKAAQALGDKFSTAPVCAGPFKFVERVPQDRIVVERFDGYWNKDQIQIKRIEFRPIPDGTVRLTNLRSGQLDLLERLAPNDLAQVKRDAKLKVGSTVELGFQSIVFNTAKDTPIGTDARIRAAFEAAIDRNAINQVVFNGEFVPGNQWVQPQNPNYLPEFPVPKRDVAKAKALLAEAGVKNPVVNLIVYANSEAPLVGQVIQAMTKEAGFDVRIQATDFTTALDLADKGNFEAYLYNWSGRPDPDGNTFSFLACKTPLNYSRYCNPEADAAMAASRLSTDPEKRKAAWKTLAGRVQADRPFLYLFHRRLLWAYTAKLTGFGDYPDGLVRYTGLALN
;
A
#
# COMPACT_ATOMS: atom_id res chain seq x y z
N MET A 1 -55.45 -11.18 69.00
CA MET A 1 -54.23 -10.40 68.69
C MET A 1 -53.32 -11.30 67.82
N THR A 2 -53.50 -11.29 66.50
CA THR A 2 -52.76 -12.16 65.60
C THR A 2 -51.84 -11.26 64.76
N ARG A 3 -50.52 -11.45 64.91
CA ARG A 3 -49.47 -10.73 64.13
C ARG A 3 -49.23 -11.46 62.82
N VAL A 4 -49.53 -10.80 61.71
CA VAL A 4 -49.12 -11.22 60.35
C VAL A 4 -47.70 -10.74 60.09
N VAL A 5 -46.78 -11.65 59.81
CA VAL A 5 -45.43 -11.35 59.36
C VAL A 5 -45.41 -11.38 57.86
N LEU A 6 -45.15 -10.20 57.24
CA LEU A 6 -45.03 -10.04 55.82
C LEU A 6 -43.56 -10.30 55.39
N ALA A 7 -43.31 -11.41 54.72
CA ALA A 7 -41.99 -11.75 54.16
C ALA A 7 -41.81 -11.09 52.82
N CYS A 8 -40.94 -10.06 52.71
CA CYS A 8 -40.50 -9.49 51.43
C CYS A 8 -39.45 -10.36 50.77
N LEU A 9 -39.81 -11.06 49.71
CA LEU A 9 -38.88 -11.71 48.75
C LEU A 9 -38.23 -10.64 47.86
N VAL A 10 -36.94 -10.36 48.12
CA VAL A 10 -36.14 -9.55 47.19
C VAL A 10 -35.63 -10.49 46.07
N ALA A 11 -36.27 -10.39 44.91
CA ALA A 11 -35.77 -11.03 43.67
C ALA A 11 -34.56 -10.22 43.18
N ALA A 12 -33.35 -10.73 43.39
CA ALA A 12 -32.13 -10.25 42.79
C ALA A 12 -32.15 -10.60 41.28
N GLY A 13 -32.63 -9.69 40.44
CA GLY A 13 -32.51 -9.77 38.98
C GLY A 13 -31.03 -9.66 38.59
N LEU A 14 -30.45 -10.76 38.16
CA LEU A 14 -29.18 -10.78 37.45
C LEU A 14 -29.38 -9.99 36.15
N LEU A 15 -29.02 -8.71 36.17
CA LEU A 15 -28.83 -7.92 34.98
C LEU A 15 -27.62 -8.51 34.23
N SER A 16 -27.87 -9.47 33.35
CA SER A 16 -26.93 -9.85 32.30
C SER A 16 -26.75 -8.62 31.43
N THR A 17 -25.69 -7.84 31.67
CA THR A 17 -25.22 -6.85 30.72
C THR A 17 -25.00 -7.59 29.40
N PRO A 18 -25.65 -7.17 28.30
CA PRO A 18 -25.34 -7.77 27.00
C PRO A 18 -23.84 -7.63 26.79
N LEU A 19 -23.16 -8.73 26.57
CA LEU A 19 -21.75 -8.77 26.18
C LEU A 19 -21.69 -7.99 24.86
N GLN A 20 -21.37 -6.70 24.97
CA GLN A 20 -21.34 -5.79 23.83
C GLN A 20 -20.32 -6.41 22.86
N ALA A 21 -20.80 -6.91 21.73
CA ALA A 21 -19.97 -7.59 20.75
C ALA A 21 -18.73 -6.74 20.50
N GLN A 22 -17.53 -7.30 20.73
CA GLN A 22 -16.26 -6.58 20.61
C GLN A 22 -16.13 -6.03 19.19
N THR A 23 -16.53 -4.77 19.02
CA THR A 23 -16.44 -4.04 17.76
C THR A 23 -15.16 -3.20 17.78
N LEU A 24 -14.25 -3.48 16.87
CA LEU A 24 -13.07 -2.66 16.60
C LEU A 24 -13.47 -1.50 15.67
N ARG A 25 -13.42 -0.27 16.15
CA ARG A 25 -13.67 0.94 15.36
C ARG A 25 -12.34 1.47 14.85
N PHE A 26 -12.16 1.37 13.53
CA PHE A 26 -10.90 1.66 12.87
C PHE A 26 -11.00 2.89 11.98
N GLY A 27 -10.33 3.97 12.34
CA GLY A 27 -10.27 5.23 11.60
C GLY A 27 -9.31 5.14 10.41
N LEU A 28 -9.83 5.29 9.21
CA LEU A 28 -9.10 5.31 7.94
C LEU A 28 -8.93 6.74 7.43
N MET A 29 -7.87 6.99 6.65
CA MET A 29 -7.60 8.31 6.07
C MET A 29 -8.58 8.68 4.95
N GLU A 30 -9.10 7.70 4.23
CA GLU A 30 -9.99 7.89 3.07
C GLU A 30 -10.98 6.73 2.93
N ASP A 31 -12.04 6.93 2.15
CA ASP A 31 -12.94 5.84 1.77
C ASP A 31 -12.30 5.00 0.65
N PRO A 32 -12.32 3.65 0.71
CA PRO A 32 -11.84 2.81 -0.37
C PRO A 32 -12.45 3.13 -1.73
N ASP A 33 -11.64 3.15 -2.79
CA ASP A 33 -12.11 3.37 -4.15
C ASP A 33 -13.00 2.21 -4.65
N ALA A 34 -12.66 0.97 -4.31
CA ALA A 34 -13.42 -0.22 -4.66
C ALA A 34 -13.25 -1.31 -3.61
N LEU A 35 -14.25 -2.17 -3.43
CA LEU A 35 -14.16 -3.38 -2.61
C LEU A 35 -14.08 -4.65 -3.50
N ASP A 36 -13.30 -4.56 -4.57
CA ASP A 36 -12.94 -5.65 -5.47
C ASP A 36 -11.41 -5.69 -5.62
N PRO A 37 -10.73 -6.77 -5.21
CA PRO A 37 -9.26 -6.85 -5.29
C PRO A 37 -8.71 -6.64 -6.71
N THR A 38 -9.49 -7.03 -7.73
CA THR A 38 -9.11 -6.88 -9.14
C THR A 38 -9.09 -5.41 -9.57
N LEU A 39 -10.01 -4.60 -9.09
CA LEU A 39 -10.23 -3.22 -9.53
C LEU A 39 -9.60 -2.17 -8.62
N ALA A 40 -9.46 -2.44 -7.34
CA ALA A 40 -9.03 -1.47 -6.33
C ALA A 40 -7.60 -0.97 -6.56
N ARG A 41 -7.41 0.35 -6.38
CA ARG A 41 -6.14 1.07 -6.58
C ARG A 41 -5.54 1.57 -5.26
N THR A 42 -6.37 1.95 -4.29
CA THR A 42 -5.93 2.66 -3.09
C THR A 42 -5.32 1.75 -2.02
N PHE A 43 -4.52 2.35 -1.15
CA PHE A 43 -3.98 1.67 0.03
C PHE A 43 -5.09 1.32 1.02
N THR A 44 -6.07 2.21 1.18
CA THR A 44 -7.19 2.02 2.10
C THR A 44 -8.05 0.80 1.73
N SER A 45 -8.22 0.53 0.42
CA SER A 45 -8.86 -0.72 -0.02
C SER A 45 -8.08 -1.95 0.47
N ARG A 46 -6.73 -1.93 0.44
CA ARG A 46 -5.90 -3.03 0.97
C ARG A 46 -6.12 -3.25 2.47
N MET A 47 -6.34 -2.16 3.24
CA MET A 47 -6.62 -2.23 4.68
C MET A 47 -7.94 -2.98 4.95
N VAL A 48 -8.98 -2.70 4.17
CA VAL A 48 -10.26 -3.40 4.29
C VAL A 48 -10.15 -4.85 3.79
N PHE A 49 -9.40 -5.09 2.70
CA PHE A 49 -9.17 -6.46 2.21
C PHE A 49 -8.39 -7.33 3.19
N ALA A 50 -7.50 -6.76 4.00
CA ALA A 50 -6.80 -7.53 5.04
C ALA A 50 -7.78 -8.21 6.02
N ALA A 51 -8.99 -7.67 6.17
CA ALA A 51 -10.07 -8.31 6.93
C ALA A 51 -10.91 -9.28 6.07
N LEU A 52 -11.16 -8.93 4.79
CA LEU A 52 -12.11 -9.66 3.93
C LEU A 52 -11.47 -10.82 3.17
N CYS A 53 -10.23 -10.68 2.72
CA CYS A 53 -9.68 -11.56 1.70
C CYS A 53 -8.28 -12.06 2.10
N ASP A 54 -8.18 -13.34 2.43
CA ASP A 54 -6.87 -13.98 2.49
C ASP A 54 -6.23 -14.06 1.10
N LYS A 55 -4.90 -14.14 1.10
CA LYS A 55 -4.05 -14.24 -0.08
C LYS A 55 -3.50 -15.66 -0.23
N LEU A 56 -3.02 -16.00 -1.41
CA LEU A 56 -2.27 -17.25 -1.61
C LEU A 56 -1.06 -17.31 -0.68
N VAL A 57 -0.33 -16.21 -0.60
CA VAL A 57 0.90 -16.08 0.22
C VAL A 57 0.81 -14.81 1.05
N ASP A 58 1.22 -14.84 2.30
CA ASP A 58 1.43 -13.64 3.12
C ASP A 58 2.93 -13.33 3.25
N ILE A 59 3.27 -12.27 3.96
CA ILE A 59 4.65 -11.92 4.32
C ILE A 59 4.80 -11.78 5.82
N GLY A 60 5.95 -12.24 6.32
CA GLY A 60 6.39 -11.96 7.68
C GLY A 60 6.92 -10.54 7.88
N PRO A 61 7.22 -10.17 9.14
CA PRO A 61 7.87 -8.88 9.43
C PRO A 61 9.25 -8.70 8.76
N ASP A 62 9.90 -9.80 8.40
CA ASP A 62 11.20 -9.84 7.70
C ASP A 62 11.04 -9.85 6.16
N LEU A 63 9.83 -9.63 5.65
CA LEU A 63 9.45 -9.62 4.23
C LEU A 63 9.55 -10.98 3.53
N LYS A 64 9.77 -12.07 4.25
CA LYS A 64 9.77 -13.39 3.65
C LYS A 64 8.35 -13.87 3.37
N PRO A 65 8.14 -14.57 2.24
CA PRO A 65 6.86 -15.21 1.95
C PRO A 65 6.47 -16.24 3.02
N GLU A 66 5.23 -16.16 3.50
CA GLU A 66 4.66 -17.07 4.48
C GLU A 66 3.40 -17.76 3.93
N PRO A 67 3.15 -19.04 4.28
CA PRO A 67 1.93 -19.74 3.88
C PRO A 67 0.67 -19.05 4.40
N GLN A 68 -0.33 -18.85 3.52
CA GLN A 68 -1.67 -18.42 3.93
C GLN A 68 -2.73 -19.34 3.32
N LEU A 69 -3.34 -19.07 2.17
CA LEU A 69 -4.22 -20.01 1.48
C LEU A 69 -3.45 -21.14 0.81
N ALA A 70 -2.27 -20.86 0.26
CA ALA A 70 -1.32 -21.89 -0.15
C ALA A 70 -0.47 -22.31 1.05
N THR A 71 -0.33 -23.62 1.25
CA THR A 71 0.50 -24.22 2.32
C THR A 71 1.92 -24.48 1.86
N SER A 72 2.13 -24.64 0.56
CA SER A 72 3.44 -24.85 -0.04
C SER A 72 3.43 -24.45 -1.51
N TRP A 73 4.64 -24.21 -2.06
CA TRP A 73 4.87 -23.93 -3.46
C TRP A 73 6.24 -24.41 -3.91
N ASN A 74 6.36 -24.75 -5.18
CA ASN A 74 7.60 -25.18 -5.79
C ASN A 74 7.74 -24.58 -7.19
N LEU A 75 8.88 -23.96 -7.48
CA LEU A 75 9.23 -23.45 -8.79
C LEU A 75 10.08 -24.48 -9.53
N SER A 76 9.76 -24.77 -10.79
CA SER A 76 10.54 -25.68 -11.65
C SER A 76 11.97 -25.16 -11.89
N ALA A 77 12.89 -26.04 -12.24
CA ALA A 77 14.31 -25.71 -12.46
C ALA A 77 14.53 -24.67 -13.59
N ASP A 78 13.62 -24.59 -14.56
CA ASP A 78 13.63 -23.59 -15.63
C ASP A 78 12.90 -22.29 -15.25
N GLU A 79 12.43 -22.18 -14.00
CA GLU A 79 11.69 -21.05 -13.45
C GLU A 79 10.39 -20.69 -14.21
N LYS A 80 9.79 -21.63 -14.95
CA LYS A 80 8.60 -21.39 -15.77
C LYS A 80 7.31 -22.02 -15.25
N VAL A 81 7.38 -22.88 -14.26
CA VAL A 81 6.19 -23.53 -13.67
C VAL A 81 6.22 -23.37 -12.16
N LEU A 82 5.23 -22.64 -11.63
CA LEU A 82 4.99 -22.55 -10.19
C LEU A 82 3.84 -23.48 -9.81
N THR A 83 4.15 -24.55 -9.08
CA THR A 83 3.13 -25.45 -8.51
C THR A 83 2.79 -24.98 -7.10
N MET A 84 1.51 -24.86 -6.78
CA MET A 84 1.02 -24.42 -5.46
C MET A 84 0.03 -25.44 -4.91
N THR A 85 0.13 -25.71 -3.60
CA THR A 85 -0.81 -26.58 -2.87
C THR A 85 -1.62 -25.73 -1.90
N LEU A 86 -2.95 -25.82 -1.99
CA LEU A 86 -3.89 -25.07 -1.16
C LEU A 86 -4.11 -25.75 0.19
N ARG A 87 -4.57 -24.96 1.14
CA ARG A 87 -5.04 -25.42 2.45
C ARG A 87 -6.37 -26.16 2.29
N PRO A 88 -6.50 -27.39 2.82
CA PRO A 88 -7.76 -28.12 2.74
C PRO A 88 -8.86 -27.49 3.60
N GLY A 89 -10.10 -27.64 3.18
CA GLY A 89 -11.29 -27.24 3.94
C GLY A 89 -11.56 -25.75 4.05
N VAL A 90 -10.84 -24.90 3.33
CA VAL A 90 -11.11 -23.46 3.26
C VAL A 90 -12.42 -23.19 2.53
N LYS A 91 -13.21 -22.24 3.03
CA LYS A 91 -14.46 -21.80 2.44
C LYS A 91 -14.47 -20.29 2.18
N PHE A 92 -15.12 -19.88 1.12
CA PHE A 92 -15.54 -18.51 0.93
C PHE A 92 -16.66 -18.10 1.88
N HIS A 93 -16.92 -16.80 2.02
CA HIS A 93 -17.96 -16.28 2.91
C HIS A 93 -19.38 -16.77 2.55
N ASP A 94 -19.63 -17.19 1.32
CA ASP A 94 -20.89 -17.77 0.83
C ASP A 94 -20.99 -19.27 1.05
N GLY A 95 -19.98 -19.89 1.66
CA GLY A 95 -19.90 -21.31 1.98
C GLY A 95 -19.34 -22.20 0.87
N GLU A 96 -19.11 -21.68 -0.34
CA GLU A 96 -18.46 -22.42 -1.42
C GLU A 96 -17.01 -22.81 -1.04
N PRO A 97 -16.51 -23.97 -1.49
CA PRO A 97 -15.13 -24.37 -1.22
C PRO A 97 -14.13 -23.50 -1.96
N LEU A 98 -12.98 -23.24 -1.35
CA LEU A 98 -11.82 -22.68 -2.02
C LEU A 98 -10.91 -23.83 -2.44
N ASP A 99 -11.01 -24.23 -3.69
CA ASP A 99 -10.24 -25.29 -4.33
C ASP A 99 -9.34 -24.73 -5.45
N ALA A 100 -8.62 -25.61 -6.13
CA ALA A 100 -7.73 -25.24 -7.24
C ALA A 100 -8.49 -24.62 -8.43
N ALA A 101 -9.76 -24.99 -8.66
CA ALA A 101 -10.58 -24.38 -9.70
C ALA A 101 -10.97 -22.93 -9.34
N ALA A 102 -11.28 -22.65 -8.08
CA ALA A 102 -11.55 -21.31 -7.58
C ALA A 102 -10.29 -20.40 -7.60
N ALA A 103 -9.11 -20.96 -7.28
CA ALA A 103 -7.85 -20.25 -7.40
C ALA A 103 -7.54 -19.89 -8.87
N LYS A 104 -7.70 -20.85 -9.79
CA LYS A 104 -7.60 -20.61 -11.23
C LYS A 104 -8.54 -19.50 -11.69
N PHE A 105 -9.81 -19.58 -11.31
CA PHE A 105 -10.81 -18.54 -11.65
C PHE A 105 -10.36 -17.16 -11.21
N SER A 106 -9.89 -17.01 -9.97
CA SER A 106 -9.50 -15.72 -9.39
C SER A 106 -8.27 -15.13 -10.11
N ILE A 107 -7.24 -15.95 -10.40
CA ILE A 107 -6.04 -15.52 -11.14
C ILE A 107 -6.43 -15.13 -12.58
N GLU A 108 -7.25 -15.93 -13.26
CA GLU A 108 -7.70 -15.63 -14.61
C GLU A 108 -8.58 -14.37 -14.65
N ARG A 109 -9.40 -14.13 -13.62
CA ARG A 109 -10.17 -12.91 -13.48
C ARG A 109 -9.26 -11.70 -13.37
N HIS A 110 -8.20 -11.76 -12.57
CA HIS A 110 -7.19 -10.71 -12.47
C HIS A 110 -6.50 -10.42 -13.82
N LEU A 111 -6.26 -11.44 -14.64
CA LEU A 111 -5.65 -11.29 -15.96
C LEU A 111 -6.61 -10.75 -17.03
N LYS A 112 -7.87 -11.17 -17.01
CA LYS A 112 -8.80 -11.01 -18.15
C LYS A 112 -9.85 -9.93 -17.94
N MET A 113 -10.24 -9.64 -16.70
CA MET A 113 -11.33 -8.69 -16.42
C MET A 113 -11.02 -7.29 -16.98
N PRO A 114 -11.96 -6.64 -17.69
CA PRO A 114 -11.83 -5.26 -18.09
C PRO A 114 -11.58 -4.34 -16.89
N GLY A 115 -10.69 -3.38 -17.01
CA GLY A 115 -10.34 -2.46 -15.92
C GLY A 115 -9.46 -3.06 -14.81
N SER A 116 -9.04 -4.33 -14.93
CA SER A 116 -8.17 -4.95 -13.93
C SER A 116 -6.89 -4.16 -13.71
N GLN A 117 -6.65 -3.81 -12.45
CA GLN A 117 -5.42 -3.17 -11.99
C GLN A 117 -4.30 -4.21 -11.69
N ARG A 118 -4.64 -5.51 -11.77
CA ARG A 118 -3.73 -6.63 -11.45
C ARG A 118 -3.05 -7.21 -12.68
N ARG A 119 -3.64 -7.00 -13.87
CA ARG A 119 -3.13 -7.57 -15.13
C ARG A 119 -1.63 -7.34 -15.34
N GLY A 120 -1.15 -6.13 -15.11
CA GLY A 120 0.27 -5.78 -15.27
C GLY A 120 1.20 -6.50 -14.28
N GLU A 121 0.70 -6.76 -13.06
CA GLU A 121 1.47 -7.40 -11.98
C GLU A 121 1.77 -8.87 -12.28
N ILE A 122 0.85 -9.57 -12.95
CA ILE A 122 0.95 -11.01 -13.22
C ILE A 122 0.90 -11.35 -14.72
N SER A 123 1.16 -10.39 -15.60
CA SER A 123 1.11 -10.54 -17.06
C SER A 123 1.99 -11.64 -17.65
N PRO A 124 3.12 -12.08 -17.04
CA PRO A 124 3.90 -13.21 -17.51
C PRO A 124 3.21 -14.57 -17.37
N ILE A 125 2.10 -14.67 -16.62
CA ILE A 125 1.31 -15.91 -16.57
C ILE A 125 0.73 -16.20 -17.95
N ASP A 126 0.94 -17.43 -18.42
CA ASP A 126 0.35 -17.96 -19.66
C ASP A 126 -0.94 -18.70 -19.37
N THR A 127 -0.85 -19.76 -18.56
CA THR A 127 -2.01 -20.59 -18.18
C THR A 127 -2.00 -20.95 -16.71
N VAL A 128 -3.17 -21.24 -16.17
CA VAL A 128 -3.34 -21.85 -14.84
C VAL A 128 -4.05 -23.20 -15.03
N GLU A 129 -3.42 -24.27 -14.57
CA GLU A 129 -3.90 -25.64 -14.70
C GLU A 129 -4.29 -26.22 -13.33
N VAL A 130 -5.46 -26.83 -13.26
CA VAL A 130 -5.88 -27.62 -12.10
C VAL A 130 -5.25 -29.01 -12.23
N VAL A 131 -4.48 -29.43 -11.21
CA VAL A 131 -3.87 -30.74 -11.13
C VAL A 131 -4.78 -31.71 -10.37
N ASP A 132 -5.27 -31.25 -9.23
CA ASP A 132 -6.26 -31.92 -8.37
C ASP A 132 -7.04 -30.84 -7.59
N ASP A 133 -7.92 -31.24 -6.67
CA ASP A 133 -8.77 -30.33 -5.93
C ASP A 133 -8.01 -29.26 -5.13
N LEU A 134 -6.77 -29.54 -4.70
CA LEU A 134 -5.97 -28.64 -3.87
C LEU A 134 -4.68 -28.21 -4.55
N THR A 135 -4.33 -28.74 -5.71
CA THR A 135 -3.07 -28.44 -6.40
C THR A 135 -3.33 -27.81 -7.76
N PHE A 136 -2.67 -26.71 -8.03
CA PHE A 136 -2.68 -26.07 -9.35
C PHE A 136 -1.27 -25.67 -9.78
N ARG A 137 -1.09 -25.50 -11.08
CA ARG A 137 0.14 -25.03 -11.70
C ARG A 137 -0.10 -23.73 -12.42
N ILE A 138 0.85 -22.82 -12.29
CA ILE A 138 0.93 -21.57 -13.04
C ILE A 138 2.06 -21.71 -14.03
N ASN A 139 1.74 -21.78 -15.32
CA ASN A 139 2.70 -21.79 -16.40
C ASN A 139 3.03 -20.38 -16.84
N LEU A 140 4.31 -20.06 -17.00
CA LEU A 140 4.80 -18.74 -17.36
C LEU A 140 5.33 -18.72 -18.79
N LYS A 141 5.07 -17.64 -19.51
CA LYS A 141 5.65 -17.38 -20.86
C LYS A 141 7.17 -17.31 -20.80
N THR A 142 7.68 -16.67 -19.76
CA THR A 142 9.10 -16.48 -19.44
C THR A 142 9.27 -16.58 -17.93
N PRO A 143 10.47 -16.88 -17.41
CA PRO A 143 10.74 -16.80 -15.98
C PRO A 143 10.27 -15.45 -15.41
N PHE A 144 9.69 -15.49 -14.22
CA PHE A 144 9.17 -14.29 -13.56
C PHE A 144 9.41 -14.34 -12.06
N ALA A 145 10.61 -13.93 -11.65
CA ALA A 145 11.04 -13.95 -10.24
C ALA A 145 10.10 -13.22 -9.26
N PRO A 146 9.43 -12.09 -9.63
CA PRO A 146 8.53 -11.39 -8.71
C PRO A 146 7.20 -12.10 -8.41
N LEU A 147 6.84 -13.19 -9.12
CA LEU A 147 5.49 -13.78 -9.07
C LEU A 147 5.00 -14.08 -7.65
N LEU A 148 5.84 -14.73 -6.84
CA LEU A 148 5.46 -15.06 -5.47
C LEU A 148 5.20 -13.82 -4.62
N ALA A 149 6.00 -12.77 -4.79
CA ALA A 149 5.80 -11.48 -4.12
C ALA A 149 4.51 -10.77 -4.60
N GLN A 150 4.10 -10.93 -5.86
CA GLN A 150 2.81 -10.39 -6.33
C GLN A 150 1.62 -11.07 -5.63
N PHE A 151 1.75 -12.35 -5.28
CA PHE A 151 0.70 -13.09 -4.56
C PHE A 151 0.61 -12.77 -3.06
N THR A 152 1.52 -11.94 -2.54
CA THR A 152 1.41 -11.41 -1.18
C THR A 152 0.52 -10.16 -1.07
N ASP A 153 -0.05 -9.70 -2.17
CA ASP A 153 -0.97 -8.57 -2.25
C ASP A 153 -2.26 -9.00 -3.00
N ARG A 154 -3.00 -8.01 -3.52
CA ARG A 154 -4.33 -8.20 -4.16
C ARG A 154 -4.33 -9.21 -5.30
N SER A 155 -3.22 -9.38 -6.03
CA SER A 155 -3.09 -10.42 -7.06
C SER A 155 -3.16 -11.85 -6.52
N GLY A 156 -2.88 -12.03 -5.23
CA GLY A 156 -3.02 -13.31 -4.52
C GLY A 156 -4.34 -13.47 -3.77
N MET A 157 -5.23 -12.48 -3.78
CA MET A 157 -6.53 -12.55 -3.09
C MET A 157 -7.54 -13.33 -3.94
N MET A 158 -8.18 -14.32 -3.30
CA MET A 158 -9.14 -15.18 -3.95
C MET A 158 -10.56 -14.70 -3.70
N VAL A 159 -11.40 -14.68 -4.74
CA VAL A 159 -12.81 -14.31 -4.69
C VAL A 159 -13.69 -15.52 -5.04
N SER A 160 -14.90 -15.57 -4.46
CA SER A 160 -15.87 -16.63 -4.79
C SER A 160 -16.25 -16.57 -6.27
N PRO A 161 -16.02 -17.65 -7.06
CA PRO A 161 -16.45 -17.72 -8.44
C PRO A 161 -17.95 -17.51 -8.60
N LYS A 162 -18.75 -18.15 -7.73
CA LYS A 162 -20.21 -18.02 -7.72
C LYS A 162 -20.66 -16.57 -7.51
N ALA A 163 -20.15 -15.90 -6.50
CA ALA A 163 -20.51 -14.51 -6.22
C ALA A 163 -20.01 -13.56 -7.32
N ALA A 164 -18.77 -13.77 -7.81
CA ALA A 164 -18.21 -12.93 -8.87
C ALA A 164 -18.98 -13.06 -10.20
N GLN A 165 -19.43 -14.25 -10.56
CA GLN A 165 -20.27 -14.48 -11.75
C GLN A 165 -21.70 -13.91 -11.57
N ALA A 166 -22.30 -14.09 -10.40
CA ALA A 166 -23.67 -13.62 -10.12
C ALA A 166 -23.75 -12.09 -10.07
N LEU A 167 -22.75 -11.42 -9.48
CA LEU A 167 -22.76 -9.98 -9.27
C LEU A 167 -22.11 -9.19 -10.42
N GLY A 168 -21.21 -9.80 -11.20
CA GLY A 168 -20.49 -9.13 -12.29
C GLY A 168 -19.86 -7.82 -11.84
N ASP A 169 -20.18 -6.71 -12.51
CA ASP A 169 -19.67 -5.37 -12.20
C ASP A 169 -20.09 -4.85 -10.81
N LYS A 170 -21.11 -5.45 -10.21
CA LYS A 170 -21.58 -5.11 -8.86
C LYS A 170 -20.85 -5.86 -7.74
N PHE A 171 -19.83 -6.66 -8.04
CA PHE A 171 -19.09 -7.42 -7.03
C PHE A 171 -18.56 -6.53 -5.89
N SER A 172 -18.09 -5.32 -6.20
CA SER A 172 -17.63 -4.34 -5.19
C SER A 172 -18.70 -3.91 -4.18
N THR A 173 -19.99 -4.14 -4.45
CA THR A 173 -21.08 -3.74 -3.53
C THR A 173 -21.37 -4.81 -2.48
N ALA A 174 -20.97 -6.06 -2.72
CA ALA A 174 -21.13 -7.19 -1.81
C ALA A 174 -19.98 -8.20 -2.02
N PRO A 175 -18.74 -7.83 -1.68
CA PRO A 175 -17.58 -8.67 -1.94
C PRO A 175 -17.62 -9.98 -1.13
N VAL A 176 -17.27 -11.09 -1.78
CA VAL A 176 -17.20 -12.42 -1.18
C VAL A 176 -15.80 -13.00 -1.41
N CYS A 177 -15.06 -13.10 -0.32
CA CYS A 177 -13.69 -13.62 -0.28
C CYS A 177 -13.58 -14.79 0.73
N ALA A 178 -12.37 -15.14 1.16
CA ALA A 178 -12.07 -16.23 2.08
C ALA A 178 -11.26 -15.77 3.32
N GLY A 179 -11.41 -14.52 3.73
CA GLY A 179 -10.72 -13.97 4.90
C GLY A 179 -11.47 -14.13 6.22
N PRO A 180 -10.91 -13.61 7.33
CA PRO A 180 -11.46 -13.78 8.68
C PRO A 180 -12.79 -13.07 8.93
N PHE A 181 -13.13 -12.07 8.13
CA PHE A 181 -14.37 -11.31 8.25
C PHE A 181 -15.13 -11.30 6.93
N LYS A 182 -16.44 -11.33 7.00
CA LYS A 182 -17.34 -11.18 5.84
C LYS A 182 -17.99 -9.80 5.82
N PHE A 183 -18.26 -9.31 4.63
CA PHE A 183 -18.89 -8.03 4.39
C PHE A 183 -20.33 -7.99 4.94
N VAL A 184 -20.71 -6.87 5.55
CA VAL A 184 -22.07 -6.60 6.05
C VAL A 184 -22.70 -5.43 5.31
N GLU A 185 -22.04 -4.25 5.35
CA GLU A 185 -22.55 -3.05 4.68
C GLU A 185 -21.44 -2.06 4.35
N ARG A 186 -21.70 -1.18 3.39
CA ARG A 186 -20.93 0.04 3.14
C ARG A 186 -21.88 1.21 2.96
N VAL A 187 -21.65 2.26 3.75
CA VAL A 187 -22.22 3.59 3.53
C VAL A 187 -21.06 4.48 3.07
N PRO A 188 -21.01 4.88 1.79
CA PRO A 188 -19.90 5.66 1.25
C PRO A 188 -19.61 6.90 2.09
N GLN A 189 -18.31 7.17 2.34
CA GLN A 189 -17.80 8.28 3.15
C GLN A 189 -18.19 8.26 4.64
N ASP A 190 -18.89 7.23 5.11
CA ASP A 190 -19.31 7.09 6.51
C ASP A 190 -18.67 5.84 7.15
N ARG A 191 -19.02 4.65 6.67
CA ARG A 191 -18.50 3.41 7.26
C ARG A 191 -18.53 2.20 6.31
N ILE A 192 -17.65 1.24 6.63
CA ILE A 192 -17.70 -0.12 6.11
C ILE A 192 -17.74 -1.05 7.32
N VAL A 193 -18.67 -1.98 7.32
CA VAL A 193 -18.85 -2.93 8.41
C VAL A 193 -18.58 -4.33 7.91
N VAL A 194 -17.77 -5.04 8.67
CA VAL A 194 -17.50 -6.46 8.48
C VAL A 194 -17.68 -7.22 9.79
N GLU A 195 -18.12 -8.47 9.73
CA GLU A 195 -18.30 -9.33 10.89
C GLU A 195 -17.47 -10.61 10.77
N ARG A 196 -17.07 -11.19 11.92
CA ARG A 196 -16.29 -12.41 11.96
C ARG A 196 -16.99 -13.52 11.17
N PHE A 197 -16.21 -14.22 10.36
CA PHE A 197 -16.67 -15.39 9.62
C PHE A 197 -16.39 -16.68 10.41
N ASP A 198 -17.43 -17.28 10.97
CA ASP A 198 -17.29 -18.50 11.78
C ASP A 198 -16.86 -19.74 10.96
N GLY A 199 -16.94 -19.67 9.62
CA GLY A 199 -16.39 -20.66 8.70
C GLY A 199 -14.91 -20.46 8.34
N TYR A 200 -14.25 -19.46 8.90
CA TYR A 200 -12.84 -19.16 8.60
C TYR A 200 -11.91 -20.30 9.09
N TRP A 201 -10.94 -20.66 8.27
CA TRP A 201 -10.04 -21.79 8.54
C TRP A 201 -9.21 -21.61 9.84
N ASN A 202 -8.93 -20.37 10.24
CA ASN A 202 -8.16 -20.05 11.46
C ASN A 202 -9.02 -19.25 12.46
N LYS A 203 -10.32 -19.54 12.55
CA LYS A 203 -11.31 -18.81 13.35
C LYS A 203 -10.96 -18.69 14.83
N ASP A 204 -10.28 -19.71 15.40
CA ASP A 204 -9.94 -19.74 16.82
C ASP A 204 -8.92 -18.66 17.20
N GLN A 205 -8.18 -18.13 16.24
CA GLN A 205 -7.26 -17.01 16.42
C GLN A 205 -7.91 -15.64 16.18
N ILE A 206 -9.19 -15.57 15.79
CA ILE A 206 -9.91 -14.33 15.53
C ILE A 206 -10.81 -13.99 16.70
N GLN A 207 -10.38 -13.03 17.54
CA GLN A 207 -11.10 -12.66 18.77
C GLN A 207 -12.07 -11.48 18.54
N ILE A 208 -11.75 -10.57 17.61
CA ILE A 208 -12.62 -9.46 17.22
C ILE A 208 -13.86 -10.03 16.52
N LYS A 209 -15.06 -9.59 16.94
CA LYS A 209 -16.32 -10.06 16.35
C LYS A 209 -16.81 -9.21 15.19
N ARG A 210 -16.51 -7.92 15.22
CA ARG A 210 -16.98 -6.92 14.24
C ARG A 210 -15.93 -5.85 14.06
N ILE A 211 -15.75 -5.38 12.84
CA ILE A 211 -14.91 -4.20 12.55
C ILE A 211 -15.79 -3.17 11.85
N GLU A 212 -15.66 -1.94 12.29
CA GLU A 212 -16.26 -0.78 11.65
C GLU A 212 -15.14 0.15 11.18
N PHE A 213 -14.87 0.15 9.88
CA PHE A 213 -13.95 1.07 9.26
C PHE A 213 -14.64 2.40 9.03
N ARG A 214 -14.02 3.50 9.52
CA ARG A 214 -14.56 4.87 9.45
C ARG A 214 -13.60 5.76 8.67
N PRO A 215 -13.95 6.16 7.44
CA PRO A 215 -13.20 7.16 6.70
C PRO A 215 -13.29 8.52 7.39
N ILE A 216 -12.16 9.03 7.86
CA ILE A 216 -12.04 10.35 8.51
C ILE A 216 -10.77 10.99 7.94
N PRO A 217 -10.86 11.85 6.90
CA PRO A 217 -9.69 12.40 6.20
C PRO A 217 -8.78 13.25 7.10
N ASP A 218 -9.33 14.01 8.03
CA ASP A 218 -8.57 14.88 8.93
C ASP A 218 -7.90 14.07 10.05
N GLY A 219 -6.56 14.12 10.13
CA GLY A 219 -5.77 13.40 11.14
C GLY A 219 -6.02 13.85 12.58
N THR A 220 -6.30 15.13 12.78
CA THR A 220 -6.59 15.70 14.10
C THR A 220 -7.94 15.20 14.62
N VAL A 221 -8.93 15.13 13.72
CA VAL A 221 -10.26 14.56 14.03
C VAL A 221 -10.12 13.07 14.34
N ARG A 222 -9.33 12.30 13.56
CA ARG A 222 -9.08 10.87 13.86
C ARG A 222 -8.48 10.70 15.26
N LEU A 223 -7.45 11.48 15.62
CA LEU A 223 -6.81 11.40 16.93
C LEU A 223 -7.77 11.81 18.06
N THR A 224 -8.59 12.84 17.86
CA THR A 224 -9.60 13.26 18.82
C THR A 224 -10.63 12.15 19.08
N ASN A 225 -11.08 11.48 18.03
CA ASN A 225 -12.01 10.36 18.13
C ASN A 225 -11.37 9.13 18.84
N LEU A 226 -10.08 8.88 18.66
CA LEU A 226 -9.38 7.85 19.41
C LEU A 226 -9.32 8.19 20.91
N ARG A 227 -8.98 9.45 21.25
CA ARG A 227 -8.90 9.91 22.64
C ARG A 227 -10.24 9.89 23.37
N SER A 228 -11.32 10.22 22.66
CA SER A 228 -12.68 10.16 23.21
C SER A 228 -13.25 8.74 23.30
N GLY A 229 -12.55 7.74 22.74
CA GLY A 229 -13.01 6.37 22.69
C GLY A 229 -14.09 6.11 21.62
N GLN A 230 -14.22 6.98 20.63
CA GLN A 230 -15.04 6.75 19.44
C GLN A 230 -14.34 5.94 18.37
N LEU A 231 -13.02 5.87 18.42
CA LEU A 231 -12.17 4.94 17.69
C LEU A 231 -11.35 4.08 18.68
N ASP A 232 -10.92 2.93 18.22
CA ASP A 232 -10.04 2.01 18.95
C ASP A 232 -8.65 1.92 18.31
N LEU A 233 -8.59 2.17 17.02
CA LEU A 233 -7.38 2.14 16.19
C LEU A 233 -7.49 3.22 15.12
N LEU A 234 -6.39 3.88 14.78
CA LEU A 234 -6.28 4.75 13.62
C LEU A 234 -4.98 4.49 12.85
N GLU A 235 -5.05 4.63 11.54
CA GLU A 235 -3.88 4.68 10.68
C GLU A 235 -3.36 6.13 10.53
N ARG A 236 -2.09 6.26 10.10
CA ARG A 236 -1.49 7.53 9.73
C ARG A 236 -1.64 8.61 10.80
N LEU A 237 -1.20 8.26 12.04
CA LEU A 237 -0.96 9.26 13.06
C LEU A 237 0.04 10.29 12.53
N ALA A 238 -0.27 11.57 12.65
CA ALA A 238 0.65 12.62 12.22
C ALA A 238 1.95 12.58 13.05
N PRO A 239 3.14 12.71 12.44
CA PRO A 239 4.41 12.72 13.15
C PRO A 239 4.47 13.74 14.27
N ASN A 240 3.84 14.90 14.10
CA ASN A 240 3.77 15.97 15.09
C ASN A 240 3.00 15.56 16.36
N ASP A 241 2.08 14.62 16.26
CA ASP A 241 1.27 14.14 17.39
C ASP A 241 1.92 12.97 18.14
N LEU A 242 2.96 12.36 17.57
CA LEU A 242 3.59 11.15 18.09
C LEU A 242 4.06 11.30 19.55
N ALA A 243 4.76 12.41 19.86
CA ALA A 243 5.27 12.66 21.22
C ALA A 243 4.13 12.82 22.24
N GLN A 244 3.00 13.38 21.84
CA GLN A 244 1.83 13.57 22.68
C GLN A 244 1.10 12.23 22.93
N VAL A 245 0.95 11.40 21.88
CA VAL A 245 0.32 10.08 22.01
C VAL A 245 1.16 9.15 22.88
N LYS A 246 2.50 9.16 22.74
CA LYS A 246 3.40 8.36 23.59
C LYS A 246 3.33 8.68 25.08
N ARG A 247 2.89 9.90 25.45
CA ARG A 247 2.71 10.31 26.85
C ARG A 247 1.34 9.94 27.42
N ASP A 248 0.38 9.56 26.59
CA ASP A 248 -0.95 9.17 27.03
C ASP A 248 -0.97 7.67 27.39
N ALA A 249 -1.07 7.35 28.69
CA ALA A 249 -1.10 5.97 29.19
C ALA A 249 -2.28 5.13 28.66
N LYS A 250 -3.32 5.75 28.11
CA LYS A 250 -4.48 5.06 27.52
C LYS A 250 -4.25 4.66 26.07
N LEU A 251 -3.17 5.13 25.46
CA LEU A 251 -2.85 4.91 24.06
C LEU A 251 -1.54 4.18 23.88
N LYS A 252 -1.41 3.52 22.76
CA LYS A 252 -0.17 2.90 22.27
C LYS A 252 0.10 3.35 20.84
N VAL A 253 1.35 3.19 20.42
CA VAL A 253 1.83 3.53 19.08
C VAL A 253 2.41 2.30 18.42
N GLY A 254 2.01 2.02 17.18
CA GLY A 254 2.71 1.14 16.25
C GLY A 254 3.55 1.97 15.28
N SER A 255 4.66 1.44 14.80
CA SER A 255 5.58 2.17 13.93
C SER A 255 6.42 1.25 13.05
N THR A 256 6.29 1.38 11.75
CA THR A 256 7.15 0.68 10.78
C THR A 256 7.52 1.59 9.61
N VAL A 257 8.68 1.36 8.99
CA VAL A 257 9.02 2.04 7.73
C VAL A 257 8.33 1.31 6.59
N GLU A 258 7.54 2.03 5.79
CA GLU A 258 6.79 1.43 4.68
C GLU A 258 7.71 0.95 3.55
N LEU A 259 7.21 0.02 2.75
CA LEU A 259 7.90 -0.52 1.57
C LEU A 259 7.97 0.45 0.40
N GLY A 260 7.21 1.53 0.49
CA GLY A 260 7.04 2.52 -0.56
C GLY A 260 7.96 3.71 -0.46
N PHE A 261 7.58 4.75 -1.19
CA PHE A 261 8.32 6.00 -1.25
C PHE A 261 7.40 7.19 -1.52
N GLN A 262 7.87 8.38 -1.15
CA GLN A 262 7.35 9.62 -1.69
C GLN A 262 8.38 10.23 -2.64
N SER A 263 7.91 10.76 -3.77
CA SER A 263 8.75 11.30 -4.84
C SER A 263 8.07 12.46 -5.55
N ILE A 264 8.86 13.25 -6.27
CA ILE A 264 8.34 14.11 -7.33
C ILE A 264 8.50 13.35 -8.64
N VAL A 265 7.39 13.17 -9.36
CA VAL A 265 7.37 12.61 -10.71
C VAL A 265 7.39 13.77 -11.70
N PHE A 266 8.35 13.79 -12.61
CA PHE A 266 8.41 14.75 -13.71
C PHE A 266 7.84 14.12 -14.98
N ASN A 267 6.95 14.85 -15.66
CA ASN A 267 6.43 14.42 -16.96
C ASN A 267 7.48 14.70 -18.05
N THR A 268 8.26 13.71 -18.43
CA THR A 268 9.38 13.84 -19.38
C THR A 268 8.91 14.01 -20.83
N ALA A 269 7.63 13.83 -21.13
CA ALA A 269 7.02 14.12 -22.43
C ALA A 269 6.42 15.52 -22.52
N LYS A 270 6.41 16.29 -21.41
CA LYS A 270 5.89 17.65 -21.39
C LYS A 270 6.94 18.60 -21.99
N ASP A 271 6.51 19.44 -22.93
CA ASP A 271 7.38 20.46 -23.56
C ASP A 271 7.59 21.64 -22.61
N THR A 272 8.38 21.40 -21.59
CA THR A 272 8.82 22.38 -20.57
C THR A 272 10.28 22.12 -20.22
N PRO A 273 11.02 23.12 -19.73
CA PRO A 273 12.43 22.92 -19.37
C PRO A 273 12.67 21.73 -18.43
N ILE A 274 11.84 21.57 -17.39
CA ILE A 274 11.99 20.45 -16.45
C ILE A 274 11.56 19.10 -17.05
N GLY A 275 10.63 19.12 -18.00
CA GLY A 275 10.18 17.91 -18.69
C GLY A 275 11.26 17.38 -19.66
N THR A 276 11.81 18.23 -20.49
CA THR A 276 12.68 17.82 -21.62
C THR A 276 14.16 17.70 -21.26
N ASP A 277 14.67 18.44 -20.25
CA ASP A 277 16.10 18.47 -19.93
C ASP A 277 16.44 17.84 -18.55
N ALA A 278 17.16 16.73 -18.56
CA ALA A 278 17.60 16.03 -17.35
C ALA A 278 18.56 16.89 -16.48
N ARG A 279 19.28 17.87 -17.06
CA ARG A 279 20.15 18.80 -16.30
C ARG A 279 19.33 19.72 -15.42
N ILE A 280 18.15 20.13 -15.87
CA ILE A 280 17.23 20.96 -15.07
C ILE A 280 16.63 20.14 -13.94
N ARG A 281 16.26 18.87 -14.18
CA ARG A 281 15.86 17.94 -13.10
C ARG A 281 17.00 17.70 -12.10
N ALA A 282 18.23 17.58 -12.57
CA ALA A 282 19.42 17.48 -11.71
C ALA A 282 19.65 18.75 -10.89
N ALA A 283 19.44 19.93 -11.48
CA ALA A 283 19.51 21.21 -10.77
C ALA A 283 18.43 21.31 -9.68
N PHE A 284 17.21 20.87 -10.02
CA PHE A 284 16.11 20.82 -9.06
C PHE A 284 16.41 19.91 -7.88
N GLU A 285 16.95 18.71 -8.13
CA GLU A 285 17.40 17.79 -7.08
C GLU A 285 18.51 18.38 -6.21
N ALA A 286 19.52 19.01 -6.82
CA ALA A 286 20.64 19.61 -6.10
C ALA A 286 20.20 20.78 -5.19
N ALA A 287 19.08 21.42 -5.49
CA ALA A 287 18.52 22.49 -4.66
C ALA A 287 17.78 21.98 -3.42
N ILE A 288 17.49 20.67 -3.29
CA ILE A 288 16.66 20.10 -2.24
C ILE A 288 17.50 19.46 -1.13
N ASP A 289 17.11 19.72 0.12
CA ASP A 289 17.62 19.03 1.31
C ASP A 289 16.52 18.11 1.90
N ARG A 290 16.66 16.81 1.68
CA ARG A 290 15.69 15.81 2.16
C ARG A 290 15.65 15.71 3.69
N ASN A 291 16.79 15.93 4.37
CA ASN A 291 16.83 15.94 5.84
C ASN A 291 16.11 17.14 6.42
N ALA A 292 16.28 18.32 5.83
CA ALA A 292 15.56 19.52 6.25
C ALA A 292 14.06 19.40 6.01
N ILE A 293 13.62 18.83 4.87
CA ILE A 293 12.19 18.52 4.64
C ILE A 293 11.67 17.58 5.74
N ASN A 294 12.40 16.49 6.00
CA ASN A 294 12.03 15.51 7.02
C ASN A 294 11.92 16.17 8.42
N GLN A 295 12.89 17.00 8.78
CA GLN A 295 12.90 17.66 10.08
C GLN A 295 11.75 18.66 10.22
N VAL A 296 11.50 19.49 9.20
CA VAL A 296 10.51 20.57 9.25
C VAL A 296 9.08 20.04 9.19
N VAL A 297 8.82 19.05 8.32
CA VAL A 297 7.45 18.57 8.09
C VAL A 297 7.11 17.37 8.98
N PHE A 298 8.08 16.50 9.26
CA PHE A 298 7.83 15.20 9.89
C PHE A 298 8.59 14.98 11.19
N ASN A 299 9.17 16.03 11.80
CA ASN A 299 9.97 15.96 13.02
C ASN A 299 11.10 14.91 12.98
N GLY A 300 11.65 14.63 11.80
CA GLY A 300 12.70 13.63 11.62
C GLY A 300 12.21 12.18 11.59
N GLU A 301 10.91 11.93 11.63
CA GLU A 301 10.36 10.56 11.76
C GLU A 301 10.45 9.73 10.47
N PHE A 302 10.55 10.35 9.29
CA PHE A 302 10.65 9.62 8.03
C PHE A 302 12.11 9.33 7.67
N VAL A 303 12.33 8.48 6.69
CA VAL A 303 13.68 8.07 6.25
C VAL A 303 13.98 8.74 4.92
N PRO A 304 14.91 9.71 4.84
CA PRO A 304 15.35 10.28 3.58
C PRO A 304 15.85 9.21 2.62
N GLY A 305 15.47 9.29 1.35
CA GLY A 305 15.82 8.29 0.35
C GLY A 305 15.90 8.87 -1.06
N ASN A 306 16.62 8.17 -1.94
CA ASN A 306 16.77 8.51 -3.35
C ASN A 306 16.61 7.29 -4.27
N GLN A 307 16.00 6.23 -3.73
CA GLN A 307 15.75 4.96 -4.43
C GLN A 307 14.31 4.51 -4.18
N TRP A 308 13.87 3.48 -4.90
CA TRP A 308 12.54 2.87 -4.80
C TRP A 308 12.37 1.91 -3.63
N VAL A 309 13.43 1.60 -2.90
CA VAL A 309 13.42 0.81 -1.66
C VAL A 309 14.15 1.55 -0.55
N GLN A 310 13.73 1.32 0.68
CA GLN A 310 14.30 1.93 1.88
C GLN A 310 15.70 1.36 2.20
N PRO A 311 16.55 2.08 2.96
CA PRO A 311 17.92 1.63 3.28
C PRO A 311 18.02 0.28 4.00
N GLN A 312 16.97 -0.14 4.72
CA GLN A 312 16.91 -1.44 5.41
C GLN A 312 16.51 -2.60 4.49
N ASN A 313 16.06 -2.32 3.26
CA ASN A 313 15.71 -3.37 2.31
C ASN A 313 16.98 -4.08 1.81
N PRO A 314 17.00 -5.42 1.70
CA PRO A 314 18.14 -6.19 1.17
C PRO A 314 18.57 -5.77 -0.24
N ASN A 315 17.65 -5.20 -1.03
CA ASN A 315 17.92 -4.73 -2.39
C ASN A 315 18.32 -3.24 -2.47
N TYR A 316 18.57 -2.58 -1.34
CA TYR A 316 19.09 -1.22 -1.33
C TYR A 316 20.53 -1.18 -1.90
N LEU A 317 20.83 -0.14 -2.66
CA LEU A 317 22.11 0.05 -3.34
C LEU A 317 22.89 1.19 -2.66
N PRO A 318 23.77 0.89 -1.68
CA PRO A 318 24.48 1.92 -0.90
C PRO A 318 25.48 2.74 -1.70
N GLU A 319 25.89 2.25 -2.87
CA GLU A 319 26.75 2.98 -3.81
C GLU A 319 26.06 4.20 -4.45
N PHE A 320 24.74 4.33 -4.31
CA PHE A 320 23.97 5.51 -4.70
C PHE A 320 23.45 6.23 -3.45
N PRO A 321 24.32 6.98 -2.72
CA PRO A 321 23.91 7.65 -1.49
C PRO A 321 22.94 8.80 -1.75
N VAL A 322 22.16 9.17 -0.74
CA VAL A 322 21.25 10.33 -0.79
C VAL A 322 22.08 11.60 -1.05
N PRO A 323 21.82 12.34 -2.14
CA PRO A 323 22.55 13.56 -2.46
C PRO A 323 22.36 14.63 -1.37
N LYS A 324 23.44 15.33 -1.06
CA LYS A 324 23.39 16.55 -0.23
C LYS A 324 22.93 17.73 -1.07
N ARG A 325 22.27 18.68 -0.43
CA ARG A 325 21.89 19.95 -1.05
C ARG A 325 23.13 20.73 -1.49
N ASP A 326 23.11 21.23 -2.73
CA ASP A 326 24.18 22.04 -3.32
C ASP A 326 23.57 23.08 -4.28
N VAL A 327 23.33 24.28 -3.76
CA VAL A 327 22.72 25.40 -4.50
C VAL A 327 23.67 25.92 -5.58
N ALA A 328 24.99 25.88 -5.35
CA ALA A 328 25.97 26.32 -6.35
C ALA A 328 25.95 25.39 -7.57
N LYS A 329 25.94 24.08 -7.34
CA LYS A 329 25.76 23.09 -8.40
C LYS A 329 24.43 23.27 -9.15
N ALA A 330 23.33 23.53 -8.42
CA ALA A 330 22.03 23.76 -9.05
C ALA A 330 22.07 24.96 -10.02
N LYS A 331 22.66 26.09 -9.60
CA LYS A 331 22.82 27.28 -10.44
C LYS A 331 23.72 27.01 -11.65
N ALA A 332 24.82 26.26 -11.46
CA ALA A 332 25.73 25.90 -12.55
C ALA A 332 25.02 25.05 -13.62
N LEU A 333 24.23 24.05 -13.21
CA LEU A 333 23.44 23.21 -14.13
C LEU A 333 22.38 24.00 -14.89
N LEU A 334 21.71 24.98 -14.26
CA LEU A 334 20.76 25.86 -14.94
C LEU A 334 21.48 26.75 -15.97
N ALA A 335 22.66 27.28 -15.62
CA ALA A 335 23.46 28.08 -16.54
C ALA A 335 23.96 27.26 -17.74
N GLU A 336 24.41 26.01 -17.51
CA GLU A 336 24.79 25.06 -18.56
C GLU A 336 23.63 24.69 -19.49
N ALA A 337 22.42 24.57 -18.94
CA ALA A 337 21.22 24.35 -19.72
C ALA A 337 20.72 25.61 -20.45
N GLY A 338 21.29 26.79 -20.18
CA GLY A 338 20.89 28.06 -20.78
C GLY A 338 19.52 28.56 -20.28
N VAL A 339 19.03 28.06 -19.14
CA VAL A 339 17.70 28.38 -18.62
C VAL A 339 17.81 29.28 -17.38
N LYS A 340 17.07 30.38 -17.39
CA LYS A 340 16.97 31.30 -16.24
C LYS A 340 15.55 31.23 -15.66
N ASN A 341 15.49 31.11 -14.34
CA ASN A 341 14.24 31.12 -13.56
C ASN A 341 13.15 30.16 -14.11
N PRO A 342 13.47 28.85 -14.28
CA PRO A 342 12.47 27.92 -14.79
C PRO A 342 11.26 27.85 -13.88
N VAL A 343 10.07 27.95 -14.47
CA VAL A 343 8.80 27.71 -13.79
C VAL A 343 8.58 26.21 -13.68
N VAL A 344 8.12 25.74 -12.52
CA VAL A 344 7.72 24.35 -12.29
C VAL A 344 6.36 24.31 -11.62
N ASN A 345 5.35 23.82 -12.35
CA ASN A 345 4.01 23.65 -11.80
C ASN A 345 3.94 22.30 -11.08
N LEU A 346 3.90 22.34 -9.74
CA LEU A 346 3.93 21.18 -8.86
C LEU A 346 2.52 20.88 -8.34
N ILE A 347 1.94 19.76 -8.77
CA ILE A 347 0.71 19.24 -8.19
C ILE A 347 1.03 18.57 -6.87
N VAL A 348 0.25 18.90 -5.83
CA VAL A 348 0.26 18.23 -4.53
C VAL A 348 -1.17 17.82 -4.19
N TYR A 349 -1.37 16.65 -3.58
CA TYR A 349 -2.71 16.28 -3.12
C TYR A 349 -3.05 16.98 -1.79
N ALA A 350 -4.31 17.40 -1.67
CA ALA A 350 -4.79 18.18 -0.54
C ALA A 350 -4.97 17.31 0.70
N ASN A 351 -3.92 17.24 1.53
CA ASN A 351 -3.95 16.69 2.88
C ASN A 351 -3.13 17.60 3.81
N SER A 352 -2.94 17.19 5.06
CA SER A 352 -2.21 17.98 6.06
C SER A 352 -0.69 18.08 5.82
N GLU A 353 -0.09 17.18 5.03
CA GLU A 353 1.37 17.03 4.89
C GLU A 353 1.89 17.49 3.52
N ALA A 354 1.25 17.05 2.43
CA ALA A 354 1.79 17.26 1.08
C ALA A 354 1.94 18.74 0.69
N PRO A 355 1.01 19.67 1.03
CA PRO A 355 1.21 21.09 0.80
C PRO A 355 2.42 21.66 1.54
N LEU A 356 2.69 21.20 2.78
CA LEU A 356 3.86 21.64 3.55
C LEU A 356 5.17 21.17 2.90
N VAL A 357 5.22 19.93 2.41
CA VAL A 357 6.36 19.43 1.63
C VAL A 357 6.58 20.30 0.39
N GLY A 358 5.52 20.62 -0.35
CA GLY A 358 5.57 21.50 -1.52
C GLY A 358 6.12 22.89 -1.18
N GLN A 359 5.67 23.49 -0.09
CA GLN A 359 6.14 24.82 0.37
C GLN A 359 7.61 24.83 0.75
N VAL A 360 8.08 23.79 1.45
CA VAL A 360 9.52 23.67 1.81
C VAL A 360 10.36 23.50 0.55
N ILE A 361 9.93 22.68 -0.42
CA ILE A 361 10.61 22.51 -1.70
C ILE A 361 10.61 23.84 -2.49
N GLN A 362 9.50 24.56 -2.55
CA GLN A 362 9.39 25.87 -3.18
C GLN A 362 10.42 26.85 -2.60
N ALA A 363 10.50 26.93 -1.27
CA ALA A 363 11.45 27.82 -0.59
C ALA A 363 12.92 27.44 -0.89
N MET A 364 13.27 26.16 -0.85
CA MET A 364 14.62 25.68 -1.12
C MET A 364 15.04 25.91 -2.57
N THR A 365 14.19 25.60 -3.52
CA THR A 365 14.50 25.68 -4.95
C THR A 365 14.54 27.12 -5.46
N LYS A 366 13.84 28.05 -4.81
CA LYS A 366 13.89 29.49 -5.08
C LYS A 366 15.29 30.05 -4.96
N GLU A 367 16.11 29.58 -4.01
CA GLU A 367 17.51 30.02 -3.86
C GLU A 367 18.38 29.65 -5.08
N ALA A 368 18.04 28.56 -5.77
CA ALA A 368 18.70 28.14 -7.00
C ALA A 368 18.16 28.86 -8.25
N GLY A 369 17.04 29.59 -8.12
CA GLY A 369 16.42 30.35 -9.21
C GLY A 369 15.16 29.72 -9.79
N PHE A 370 14.58 28.65 -9.21
CA PHE A 370 13.32 28.10 -9.67
C PHE A 370 12.12 28.91 -9.19
N ASP A 371 11.07 29.00 -10.02
CA ASP A 371 9.73 29.49 -9.67
C ASP A 371 8.78 28.29 -9.56
N VAL A 372 8.69 27.69 -8.38
CA VAL A 372 7.79 26.55 -8.14
C VAL A 372 6.40 27.08 -7.79
N ARG A 373 5.39 26.66 -8.55
CA ARG A 373 3.98 27.01 -8.37
C ARG A 373 3.20 25.81 -7.91
N ILE A 374 2.69 25.86 -6.68
CA ILE A 374 2.01 24.74 -6.04
C ILE A 374 0.53 24.77 -6.42
N GLN A 375 0.04 23.63 -6.95
CA GLN A 375 -1.38 23.39 -7.22
C GLN A 375 -1.86 22.26 -6.31
N ALA A 376 -2.62 22.60 -5.26
CA ALA A 376 -3.25 21.62 -4.39
C ALA A 376 -4.58 21.15 -5.01
N THR A 377 -4.80 19.82 -5.06
CA THR A 377 -6.03 19.21 -5.56
C THR A 377 -6.34 17.93 -4.76
N ASP A 378 -7.57 17.43 -4.86
CA ASP A 378 -7.91 16.14 -4.26
C ASP A 378 -7.15 14.98 -4.93
N PHE A 379 -7.03 13.87 -4.20
CA PHE A 379 -6.22 12.73 -4.63
C PHE A 379 -6.70 12.12 -5.95
N THR A 380 -8.02 11.99 -6.14
CA THR A 380 -8.61 11.41 -7.35
C THR A 380 -8.35 12.29 -8.58
N THR A 381 -8.52 13.59 -8.43
CA THR A 381 -8.20 14.58 -9.48
C THR A 381 -6.71 14.58 -9.81
N ALA A 382 -5.83 14.48 -8.82
CA ALA A 382 -4.38 14.37 -9.07
C ALA A 382 -4.03 13.13 -9.89
N LEU A 383 -4.63 11.98 -9.58
CA LEU A 383 -4.46 10.75 -10.36
C LEU A 383 -4.98 10.89 -11.80
N ASP A 384 -6.16 11.49 -11.98
CA ASP A 384 -6.73 11.71 -13.32
C ASP A 384 -5.85 12.64 -14.18
N LEU A 385 -5.31 13.71 -13.60
CA LEU A 385 -4.35 14.58 -14.27
C LEU A 385 -3.07 13.80 -14.65
N ALA A 386 -2.59 12.93 -13.79
CA ALA A 386 -1.40 12.10 -14.04
C ALA A 386 -1.67 11.06 -15.15
N ASP A 387 -2.80 10.36 -15.10
CA ASP A 387 -3.24 9.40 -16.13
C ASP A 387 -3.31 10.06 -17.52
N LYS A 388 -3.85 11.28 -17.60
CA LYS A 388 -3.97 12.07 -18.83
C LYS A 388 -2.65 12.76 -19.26
N GLY A 389 -1.62 12.79 -18.42
CA GLY A 389 -0.38 13.53 -18.67
C GLY A 389 -0.53 15.05 -18.56
N ASN A 390 -1.60 15.53 -17.92
CA ASN A 390 -1.90 16.96 -17.75
C ASN A 390 -1.22 17.53 -16.51
N PHE A 391 0.08 17.31 -16.38
CA PHE A 391 0.90 17.83 -15.29
C PHE A 391 2.34 18.03 -15.77
N GLU A 392 3.12 18.75 -15.00
CA GLU A 392 4.54 19.00 -15.23
C GLU A 392 5.39 18.29 -14.15
N ALA A 393 5.05 18.54 -12.89
CA ALA A 393 5.62 17.85 -11.72
C ALA A 393 4.49 17.44 -10.78
N TYR A 394 4.60 16.25 -10.16
CA TYR A 394 3.58 15.72 -9.26
C TYR A 394 4.22 15.10 -8.02
N LEU A 395 3.85 15.57 -6.84
CA LEU A 395 4.26 14.96 -5.57
C LEU A 395 3.49 13.67 -5.36
N TYR A 396 4.12 12.55 -5.69
CA TYR A 396 3.53 11.22 -5.74
C TYR A 396 3.92 10.37 -4.54
N ASN A 397 2.99 9.56 -4.06
CA ASN A 397 3.22 8.59 -2.99
C ASN A 397 2.86 7.17 -3.44
N TRP A 398 3.75 6.23 -3.20
CA TRP A 398 3.55 4.80 -3.45
C TRP A 398 3.69 4.01 -2.15
N SER A 399 2.73 3.15 -1.84
CA SER A 399 2.72 2.33 -0.60
C SER A 399 3.67 1.12 -0.64
N GLY A 400 4.28 0.86 -1.79
CA GLY A 400 5.29 -0.16 -1.96
C GLY A 400 4.83 -1.60 -2.11
N ARG A 401 5.79 -2.41 -2.51
CA ARG A 401 5.70 -3.87 -2.60
C ARG A 401 6.96 -4.49 -2.02
N PRO A 402 6.91 -5.74 -1.52
CA PRO A 402 8.09 -6.42 -0.96
C PRO A 402 9.23 -6.58 -1.97
N ASP A 403 8.89 -6.93 -3.22
CA ASP A 403 9.86 -7.05 -4.31
C ASP A 403 10.07 -5.70 -5.01
N PRO A 404 11.33 -5.29 -5.32
CA PRO A 404 11.62 -4.05 -6.03
C PRO A 404 10.92 -3.92 -7.38
N ASP A 405 10.59 -5.01 -8.06
CA ASP A 405 9.83 -4.99 -9.32
C ASP A 405 8.50 -4.23 -9.18
N GLY A 406 7.78 -4.48 -8.08
CA GLY A 406 6.53 -3.80 -7.77
C GLY A 406 6.68 -2.31 -7.43
N ASN A 407 7.91 -1.84 -7.24
CA ASN A 407 8.25 -0.44 -6.99
C ASN A 407 8.90 0.25 -8.21
N THR A 408 9.18 -0.49 -9.29
CA THR A 408 9.91 0.01 -10.46
C THR A 408 9.19 -0.21 -11.76
N PHE A 409 8.88 -1.46 -12.14
CA PHE A 409 8.44 -1.82 -13.48
C PHE A 409 7.22 -1.02 -13.95
N SER A 410 6.14 -1.01 -13.17
CA SER A 410 4.92 -0.29 -13.55
C SER A 410 5.07 1.22 -13.64
N PHE A 411 6.13 1.78 -13.03
CA PHE A 411 6.38 3.22 -12.96
C PHE A 411 7.42 3.73 -13.97
N LEU A 412 8.36 2.87 -14.36
CA LEU A 412 9.54 3.28 -15.13
C LEU A 412 9.61 2.61 -16.50
N ALA A 413 9.00 1.42 -16.69
CA ALA A 413 9.02 0.74 -17.98
C ALA A 413 8.16 1.50 -19.02
N CYS A 414 8.63 1.50 -20.25
CA CYS A 414 7.96 2.19 -21.35
C CYS A 414 6.49 1.75 -21.49
N LYS A 415 5.59 2.72 -21.60
CA LYS A 415 4.16 2.51 -21.88
C LYS A 415 3.39 1.72 -20.83
N THR A 416 3.92 1.54 -19.61
CA THR A 416 3.17 0.94 -18.52
C THR A 416 2.15 1.91 -17.94
N PRO A 417 1.00 1.44 -17.42
CA PRO A 417 -0.10 2.30 -17.00
C PRO A 417 0.23 3.32 -15.92
N LEU A 418 1.11 2.97 -14.96
CA LEU A 418 1.51 3.87 -13.86
C LEU A 418 2.77 4.67 -14.16
N ASN A 419 3.31 4.56 -15.39
CA ASN A 419 4.43 5.41 -15.81
C ASN A 419 3.94 6.82 -16.12
N TYR A 420 3.56 7.54 -15.08
CA TYR A 420 3.12 8.93 -15.18
C TYR A 420 4.21 9.85 -15.74
N SER A 421 5.47 9.53 -15.44
CA SER A 421 6.62 10.28 -15.98
C SER A 421 6.74 10.24 -17.50
N ARG A 422 6.07 9.29 -18.17
CA ARG A 422 6.24 9.01 -19.60
C ARG A 422 7.70 8.70 -19.98
N TYR A 423 8.51 8.35 -18.99
CA TYR A 423 9.89 7.95 -19.16
C TYR A 423 9.99 6.70 -20.04
N CYS A 424 10.92 6.70 -20.97
CA CYS A 424 11.17 5.54 -21.81
C CYS A 424 12.65 5.52 -22.20
N ASN A 425 13.40 4.61 -21.58
CA ASN A 425 14.82 4.42 -21.80
C ASN A 425 15.10 2.93 -22.04
N PRO A 426 15.65 2.54 -23.21
CA PRO A 426 15.86 1.13 -23.56
C PRO A 426 16.77 0.39 -22.59
N GLU A 427 17.79 1.06 -22.03
CA GLU A 427 18.70 0.43 -21.06
C GLU A 427 18.01 0.19 -19.71
N ALA A 428 17.15 1.13 -19.27
CA ALA A 428 16.34 0.96 -18.08
C ALA A 428 15.32 -0.17 -18.26
N ASP A 429 14.65 -0.26 -19.42
CA ASP A 429 13.73 -1.33 -19.75
C ASP A 429 14.43 -2.69 -19.79
N ALA A 430 15.61 -2.78 -20.40
CA ALA A 430 16.40 -4.00 -20.43
C ALA A 430 16.83 -4.45 -19.04
N ALA A 431 17.22 -3.50 -18.17
CA ALA A 431 17.60 -3.78 -16.77
C ALA A 431 16.40 -4.30 -15.99
N MET A 432 15.23 -3.67 -16.10
CA MET A 432 13.99 -4.15 -15.45
C MET A 432 13.60 -5.54 -15.97
N ALA A 433 13.67 -5.78 -17.28
CA ALA A 433 13.42 -7.09 -17.85
C ALA A 433 14.39 -8.15 -17.31
N ALA A 434 15.69 -7.85 -17.26
CA ALA A 434 16.71 -8.78 -16.74
C ALA A 434 16.45 -9.14 -15.26
N SER A 435 16.05 -8.19 -14.42
CA SER A 435 15.74 -8.43 -13.00
C SER A 435 14.55 -9.36 -12.79
N ARG A 436 13.67 -9.49 -13.80
CA ARG A 436 12.45 -10.32 -13.75
C ARG A 436 12.72 -11.78 -14.19
N LEU A 437 13.77 -12.00 -14.99
CA LEU A 437 14.05 -13.28 -15.64
C LEU A 437 14.81 -14.29 -14.77
N SER A 438 15.19 -13.94 -13.54
CA SER A 438 15.95 -14.84 -12.68
C SER A 438 15.64 -14.60 -11.21
N THR A 439 15.56 -15.68 -10.43
CA THR A 439 15.47 -15.64 -8.97
C THR A 439 16.85 -15.47 -8.30
N ASP A 440 17.94 -15.53 -9.04
CA ASP A 440 19.31 -15.34 -8.56
C ASP A 440 19.52 -13.89 -8.02
N PRO A 441 19.78 -13.71 -6.72
CA PRO A 441 19.89 -12.39 -6.10
C PRO A 441 20.99 -11.51 -6.71
N GLU A 442 22.14 -12.09 -7.09
CA GLU A 442 23.27 -11.31 -7.63
C GLU A 442 22.96 -10.80 -9.05
N LYS A 443 22.33 -11.61 -9.88
CA LYS A 443 21.88 -11.19 -11.21
C LYS A 443 20.84 -10.08 -11.10
N ARG A 444 19.90 -10.21 -10.18
CA ARG A 444 18.88 -9.19 -9.93
C ARG A 444 19.51 -7.90 -9.42
N LYS A 445 20.46 -7.98 -8.47
CA LYS A 445 21.15 -6.81 -7.93
C LYS A 445 21.96 -6.07 -9.01
N ALA A 446 22.64 -6.78 -9.90
CA ALA A 446 23.34 -6.19 -11.04
C ALA A 446 22.39 -5.42 -11.97
N ALA A 447 21.21 -5.99 -12.26
CA ALA A 447 20.17 -5.34 -13.04
C ALA A 447 19.63 -4.07 -12.34
N TRP A 448 19.36 -4.15 -11.03
CA TRP A 448 18.91 -2.99 -10.23
C TRP A 448 19.97 -1.89 -10.20
N LYS A 449 21.25 -2.22 -10.18
CA LYS A 449 22.34 -1.24 -10.23
C LYS A 449 22.36 -0.48 -11.56
N THR A 450 22.19 -1.16 -12.68
CA THR A 450 22.05 -0.54 -14.01
C THR A 450 20.83 0.39 -14.04
N LEU A 451 19.67 -0.07 -13.57
CA LEU A 451 18.46 0.75 -13.48
C LEU A 451 18.69 2.01 -12.64
N ALA A 452 19.29 1.86 -11.44
CA ALA A 452 19.56 2.99 -10.55
C ALA A 452 20.45 4.04 -11.21
N GLY A 453 21.48 3.61 -11.93
CA GLY A 453 22.35 4.52 -12.70
C GLY A 453 21.55 5.34 -13.73
N ARG A 454 20.64 4.69 -14.48
CA ARG A 454 19.80 5.38 -15.46
C ARG A 454 18.79 6.32 -14.81
N VAL A 455 18.07 5.85 -13.79
CA VAL A 455 17.09 6.66 -13.06
C VAL A 455 17.75 7.90 -12.43
N GLN A 456 18.96 7.75 -11.89
CA GLN A 456 19.69 8.88 -11.31
C GLN A 456 20.34 9.80 -12.37
N ALA A 457 20.61 9.31 -13.58
CA ALA A 457 21.05 10.16 -14.69
C ALA A 457 19.86 10.96 -15.27
N ASP A 458 18.75 10.30 -15.52
CA ASP A 458 17.62 10.87 -16.27
C ASP A 458 16.58 11.56 -15.35
N ARG A 459 16.49 11.17 -14.09
CA ARG A 459 15.61 11.70 -13.02
C ARG A 459 14.13 11.83 -13.41
N PRO A 460 13.50 10.78 -13.92
CA PRO A 460 12.06 10.82 -14.14
C PRO A 460 11.30 10.86 -12.82
N PHE A 461 11.87 10.25 -11.78
CA PHE A 461 11.45 10.28 -10.39
C PHE A 461 12.56 10.88 -9.52
N LEU A 462 12.22 11.85 -8.73
CA LEU A 462 13.03 12.38 -7.66
C LEU A 462 12.49 11.83 -6.35
N TYR A 463 13.05 10.71 -5.88
CA TYR A 463 12.68 10.12 -4.59
C TYR A 463 13.10 11.05 -3.44
N LEU A 464 12.21 11.23 -2.47
CA LEU A 464 12.41 12.13 -1.34
C LEU A 464 12.65 11.39 -0.03
N PHE A 465 11.75 10.49 0.32
CA PHE A 465 11.81 9.73 1.57
C PHE A 465 10.90 8.51 1.54
N HIS A 466 11.17 7.59 2.46
CA HIS A 466 10.31 6.47 2.83
C HIS A 466 9.56 6.87 4.08
N ARG A 467 8.25 6.73 4.06
CA ARG A 467 7.40 7.15 5.18
C ARG A 467 7.52 6.15 6.32
N ARG A 468 7.40 6.66 7.52
CA ARG A 468 7.12 5.83 8.68
C ARG A 468 5.61 5.78 8.86
N LEU A 469 5.04 4.57 8.72
CA LEU A 469 3.65 4.33 9.07
C LEU A 469 3.54 4.39 10.58
N LEU A 470 2.75 5.32 11.06
CA LEU A 470 2.47 5.54 12.47
C LEU A 470 1.01 5.19 12.74
N TRP A 471 0.81 4.33 13.71
CA TRP A 471 -0.49 3.90 14.19
C TRP A 471 -0.69 4.45 15.58
N ALA A 472 -1.92 4.79 15.95
CA ALA A 472 -2.28 4.99 17.35
C ALA A 472 -3.50 4.12 17.67
N TYR A 473 -3.49 3.52 18.85
CA TYR A 473 -4.56 2.64 19.25
C TYR A 473 -4.75 2.65 20.77
N THR A 474 -5.96 2.29 21.23
CA THR A 474 -6.26 2.17 22.65
C THR A 474 -5.36 1.13 23.33
N ALA A 475 -4.92 1.38 24.56
CA ALA A 475 -4.15 0.41 25.34
C ALA A 475 -4.89 -0.92 25.58
N LYS A 476 -6.22 -0.92 25.39
CA LYS A 476 -7.07 -2.13 25.45
C LYS A 476 -6.88 -3.05 24.26
N LEU A 477 -6.38 -2.55 23.12
CA LEU A 477 -6.07 -3.34 21.95
C LEU A 477 -4.73 -4.07 22.18
N THR A 478 -4.75 -5.39 22.12
CA THR A 478 -3.58 -6.26 22.29
C THR A 478 -3.35 -7.11 21.05
N GLY A 479 -2.13 -7.63 20.85
CA GLY A 479 -1.79 -8.42 19.66
C GLY A 479 -1.55 -7.61 18.38
N PHE A 480 -1.52 -6.27 18.46
CA PHE A 480 -1.18 -5.44 17.30
C PHE A 480 0.29 -5.64 16.92
N GLY A 481 0.54 -5.94 15.64
CA GLY A 481 1.88 -6.13 15.08
C GLY A 481 2.20 -5.08 13.99
N ASP A 482 3.45 -4.68 13.95
CA ASP A 482 3.97 -3.73 12.94
C ASP A 482 4.51 -4.49 11.74
N TYR A 483 3.78 -4.49 10.63
CA TYR A 483 4.19 -5.11 9.36
C TYR A 483 4.62 -4.04 8.34
N PRO A 484 5.73 -4.27 7.61
CA PRO A 484 6.26 -3.27 6.67
C PRO A 484 5.33 -2.95 5.49
N ASP A 485 4.41 -3.85 5.14
CA ASP A 485 3.36 -3.60 4.15
C ASP A 485 2.25 -2.68 4.67
N GLY A 486 2.27 -2.36 5.96
CA GLY A 486 1.32 -1.48 6.63
C GLY A 486 -0.08 -2.06 6.79
N LEU A 487 -0.27 -3.37 6.63
CA LEU A 487 -1.58 -4.00 6.77
C LEU A 487 -1.74 -4.60 8.16
N VAL A 488 -2.91 -4.41 8.74
CA VAL A 488 -3.26 -5.00 10.04
C VAL A 488 -3.49 -6.51 9.87
N ARG A 489 -2.82 -7.31 10.71
CA ARG A 489 -3.13 -8.74 10.85
C ARG A 489 -4.12 -8.89 12.00
N TYR A 490 -5.24 -9.57 11.74
CA TYR A 490 -6.30 -9.73 12.76
C TYR A 490 -6.15 -11.00 13.60
N THR A 491 -5.24 -11.89 13.20
CA THR A 491 -4.87 -13.09 13.98
C THR A 491 -4.22 -12.67 15.31
N GLY A 492 -4.78 -13.12 16.43
CA GLY A 492 -4.30 -12.76 17.76
C GLY A 492 -4.64 -11.32 18.23
N LEU A 493 -5.31 -10.51 17.39
CA LEU A 493 -5.75 -9.17 17.77
C LEU A 493 -6.98 -9.24 18.68
N ALA A 494 -6.93 -8.63 19.85
CA ALA A 494 -8.02 -8.60 20.82
C ALA A 494 -8.26 -7.20 21.40
N LEU A 495 -9.52 -6.88 21.65
CA LEU A 495 -9.95 -5.65 22.33
C LEU A 495 -10.51 -6.04 23.71
N ASN A 496 -9.77 -5.70 24.80
CA ASN A 496 -10.07 -6.09 26.19
C ASN A 496 -10.88 -5.02 26.93
#